data_e367e4d533ffab561987158b73c693ea
#
_entry.id   e367e4d533ffab561987158b73c693ea
#
_cell.length_a   1.000
_cell.length_b   1.000
_cell.length_c   1.000
_cell.angle_alpha   90.00
_cell.angle_beta   90.00
_cell.angle_gamma   90.00
#
_symmetry.space_group_name_H-M   'P 1'
#
loop_
_entity.id
_entity.type
_entity.pdbx_description
1 polymer ?
#
loop_
_entity_poly.entity_id
_entity_poly.type
_entity_poly.pdbx_seq_one_letter_code
_entity_poly.pdbx_strand_id
1 'polypeptide(L)' 'MKIREVIKLIENDGWYLVRTRGSHRQFKHPSKSGLVTIPGKLSDDIAIGTLKNILKQAQLNLDTN' A
#
# COMPACT_ATOMS: atom_id res chain seq x y z
N MET A 1 -2.89 12.04 -3.64
CA MET A 1 -3.53 10.91 -2.94
C MET A 1 -2.96 10.81 -1.54
N LYS A 2 -3.80 10.64 -0.56
CA LYS A 2 -3.38 10.51 0.84
C LYS A 2 -2.95 9.09 1.16
N ILE A 3 -2.07 8.94 2.14
CA ILE A 3 -1.62 7.61 2.58
C ILE A 3 -2.82 6.72 2.94
N ARG A 4 -3.81 7.27 3.66
CA ARG A 4 -4.99 6.48 4.05
C ARG A 4 -5.79 5.98 2.84
N GLU A 5 -5.75 6.73 1.74
CA GLU A 5 -6.43 6.31 0.52
C GLU A 5 -5.71 5.15 -0.16
N VAL A 6 -4.38 5.18 -0.12
CA VAL A 6 -3.58 4.08 -0.68
C VAL A 6 -3.79 2.80 0.13
N ILE A 7 -3.85 2.94 1.47
CA ILE A 7 -4.12 1.80 2.34
C ILE A 7 -5.48 1.19 1.99
N LYS A 8 -6.50 2.02 1.83
CA LYS A 8 -7.83 1.53 1.47
C LYS A 8 -7.81 0.81 0.14
N LEU A 9 -7.05 1.34 -0.80
CA LEU A 9 -6.92 0.75 -2.13
C LEU A 9 -6.37 -0.67 -2.05
N ILE A 10 -5.29 -0.89 -1.30
CA ILE A 10 -4.72 -2.22 -1.20
C ILE A 10 -5.56 -3.13 -0.32
N GLU A 11 -6.21 -2.60 0.70
CA GLU A 11 -7.12 -3.40 1.54
C GLU A 11 -8.29 -3.94 0.73
N ASN A 12 -8.81 -3.14 -0.20
CA ASN A 12 -9.88 -3.59 -1.09
C ASN A 12 -9.45 -4.76 -1.97
N ASP A 13 -8.15 -4.88 -2.23
CA ASP A 13 -7.60 -6.00 -3.00
C ASP A 13 -7.30 -7.22 -2.13
N GLY A 14 -7.45 -7.11 -0.81
CA GLY A 14 -7.25 -8.22 0.10
C GLY A 14 -6.00 -8.13 0.96
N TRP A 15 -5.21 -7.07 0.82
CA TRP A 15 -4.04 -6.88 1.67
C TRP A 15 -4.49 -6.53 3.09
N TYR A 16 -3.83 -7.10 4.10
CA TYR A 16 -4.18 -6.86 5.50
C TYR A 16 -2.93 -6.52 6.30
N LEU A 17 -3.09 -5.66 7.28
CA LEU A 17 -2.00 -5.18 8.12
C LEU A 17 -1.50 -6.30 9.01
N VAL A 18 -0.18 -6.54 8.99
CA VAL A 18 0.44 -7.55 9.86
C VAL A 18 1.40 -6.94 10.87
N ARG A 19 1.91 -5.75 10.62
CA ARG A 19 2.88 -5.12 11.51
C ARG A 19 2.91 -3.62 11.28
N THR A 20 3.05 -2.87 12.35
CA THR A 20 3.34 -1.45 12.31
C THR A 20 4.62 -1.19 13.08
N ARG A 21 5.56 -0.50 12.46
CA ARG A 21 6.80 -0.13 13.10
C ARG A 21 7.02 1.36 12.84
N GLY A 22 6.82 2.20 13.86
CA GLY A 22 6.80 3.65 13.68
C GLY A 22 5.70 4.03 12.70
N SER A 23 6.07 4.73 11.64
CA SER A 23 5.12 5.10 10.60
C SER A 23 5.09 4.12 9.44
N HIS A 24 5.84 3.02 9.51
CA HIS A 24 5.86 2.00 8.46
C HIS A 24 4.86 0.91 8.77
N ARG A 25 3.93 0.67 7.85
CA ARG A 25 2.91 -0.38 7.98
C ARG A 25 3.19 -1.44 6.95
N GLN A 26 3.21 -2.69 7.39
CA GLN A 26 3.46 -3.83 6.51
C GLN A 26 2.20 -4.66 6.36
N PHE A 27 1.92 -5.04 5.12
CA PHE A 27 0.70 -5.76 4.75
C PHE A 27 1.06 -7.05 4.05
N LYS A 28 0.21 -8.06 4.22
CA LYS A 28 0.27 -9.33 3.50
C LYS A 28 -1.05 -9.60 2.80
N HIS A 29 -1.01 -10.56 1.89
CA HIS A 29 -2.18 -10.94 1.11
C HIS A 29 -2.36 -12.46 1.19
N PRO A 30 -3.60 -12.97 1.25
CA PRO A 30 -3.84 -14.40 1.37
C PRO A 30 -3.42 -15.20 0.14
N SER A 31 -3.40 -14.60 -1.04
CA SER A 31 -3.07 -15.30 -2.28
C SER A 31 -1.92 -14.69 -3.07
N LYS A 32 -1.53 -13.47 -2.76
CA LYS A 32 -0.38 -12.83 -3.42
C LYS A 32 0.83 -12.90 -2.50
N SER A 33 2.01 -13.12 -3.07
CA SER A 33 3.24 -13.24 -2.29
C SER A 33 3.82 -11.86 -1.96
N GLY A 34 4.77 -11.84 -1.02
CA GLY A 34 5.52 -10.65 -0.68
C GLY A 34 4.85 -9.80 0.38
N LEU A 35 5.44 -8.63 0.58
CA LEU A 35 4.98 -7.65 1.56
C LEU A 35 4.77 -6.32 0.87
N VAL A 36 3.78 -5.58 1.33
CA VAL A 36 3.61 -4.18 0.95
C VAL A 36 3.95 -3.34 2.16
N THR A 37 4.85 -2.38 2.00
CA THR A 37 5.21 -1.45 3.06
C THR A 37 4.75 -0.06 2.68
N ILE A 38 3.91 0.54 3.53
CA ILE A 38 3.40 1.89 3.31
C ILE A 38 3.92 2.79 4.42
N PRO A 39 4.75 3.79 4.09
CA PRO A 39 5.29 4.74 5.07
C PRO A 39 4.38 5.93 5.27
N GLY A 40 4.70 6.75 6.24
CA GLY A 40 4.10 8.07 6.40
C GLY A 40 2.87 8.09 7.29
N LYS A 41 2.39 9.29 7.54
CA LYS A 41 1.18 9.49 8.32
C LYS A 41 -0.04 9.37 7.42
N LEU A 42 -1.16 9.00 8.01
CA LEU A 42 -2.40 8.78 7.26
C LEU A 42 -2.82 9.99 6.44
N SER A 43 -2.57 11.18 6.95
CA SER A 43 -2.96 12.44 6.29
C SER A 43 -1.93 12.97 5.31
N ASP A 44 -0.76 12.34 5.22
CA ASP A 44 0.28 12.79 4.29
C ASP A 44 -0.12 12.48 2.85
N ASP A 45 0.32 13.37 1.94
CA ASP A 45 0.21 13.09 0.52
C ASP A 45 1.34 12.14 0.12
N ILE A 46 1.04 11.17 -0.71
CA ILE A 46 2.03 10.23 -1.16
C ILE A 46 2.71 10.73 -2.43
N ALA A 47 4.03 10.62 -2.48
CA ALA A 47 4.78 10.96 -3.69
C ALA A 47 4.49 9.92 -4.77
N ILE A 48 4.48 10.36 -6.02
CA ILE A 48 4.11 9.50 -7.14
C ILE A 48 5.06 8.30 -7.26
N GLY A 49 6.34 8.48 -6.99
CA GLY A 49 7.30 7.38 -7.04
C GLY A 49 7.02 6.33 -5.98
N THR A 50 6.70 6.79 -4.77
CA THR A 50 6.34 5.90 -3.66
C THR A 50 5.06 5.14 -3.98
N LEU A 51 4.07 5.84 -4.53
CA LEU A 51 2.81 5.20 -4.93
C LEU A 51 3.05 4.10 -5.95
N LYS A 52 3.85 4.37 -6.96
CA LYS A 52 4.17 3.36 -7.99
C LYS A 52 4.84 2.14 -7.38
N ASN A 53 5.76 2.34 -6.44
CA ASN A 53 6.41 1.23 -5.76
C ASN A 53 5.43 0.40 -4.95
N ILE A 54 4.51 1.05 -4.24
CA ILE A 54 3.50 0.34 -3.45
C ILE A 54 2.60 -0.48 -4.36
N LEU A 55 2.14 0.11 -5.45
CA LEU A 55 1.28 -0.61 -6.40
C LEU A 55 2.00 -1.80 -7.01
N LYS A 56 3.29 -1.65 -7.29
CA LYS A 56 4.10 -2.75 -7.79
C LYS A 56 4.23 -3.86 -6.75
N GLN A 57 4.52 -3.51 -5.51
CA GLN A 57 4.57 -4.48 -4.42
C GLN A 57 3.24 -5.19 -4.26
N ALA A 58 2.15 -4.44 -4.35
CA ALA A 58 0.80 -4.97 -4.19
C ALA A 58 0.30 -5.73 -5.42
N GLN A 59 1.09 -5.74 -6.48
CA GLN A 59 0.72 -6.40 -7.73
C GLN A 59 -0.60 -5.85 -8.26
N LEU A 60 -0.76 -4.52 -8.16
CA LEU A 60 -1.91 -3.80 -8.65
C LEU A 60 -1.50 -2.92 -9.81
N ASN A 61 -2.39 -2.84 -10.79
CA ASN A 61 -2.18 -1.98 -11.93
C ASN A 61 -3.35 -1.01 -12.02
N LEU A 62 -3.08 0.27 -11.74
CA LEU A 62 -4.09 1.32 -11.86
C LEU A 62 -4.22 1.84 -13.27
N ASP A 63 -3.34 1.44 -14.13
CA ASP A 63 -3.38 1.86 -15.51
C ASP A 63 -4.33 0.96 -16.26
N THR A 64 -5.53 1.45 -16.47
CA THR A 64 -6.62 0.61 -16.95
C THR A 64 -6.93 0.84 -18.41
N ASN A 65 -6.03 1.37 -19.16
CA ASN A 65 -6.35 1.59 -20.54
C ASN A 65 -6.52 0.40 -21.35
#